data_b3512b74f3fbcf632677454f25fae5a4
#
_entry.id   b3512b74f3fbcf632677454f25fae5a4
#
_cell.length_a   1.000
_cell.length_b   1.000
_cell.length_c   1.000
_cell.angle_alpha   90.00
_cell.angle_beta   90.00
_cell.angle_gamma   90.00
#
_symmetry.space_group_name_H-M   'P 1'
#
loop_
_entity.id
_entity.type
_entity.pdbx_description
1 polymer ?
#
loop_
_entity_poly.entity_id
_entity_poly.type
_entity_poly.pdbx_seq_one_letter_code
_entity_poly.pdbx_strand_id
1 'polypeptide(L)'
;VSMDGQLVSADDYSRDSDSLTIYSVPELCTVTTVVRIQPQLNTTMMGLYRSRTMYCTQCEAEGFRDITYYLDRPDVMSEFTTKVIAEKATYPVLLSNGNPIQSGDLDGGKHFVTWHDPFKKPAYLFALVAGTLAVVEDSFTTMSGRDIRLQIFVEDKDLDKCPHAMRSLKHSMQWDEEKYGREYDLDIFM
;
A
#
# COMPACT_ATOMS: atom_id res chain seq x y z
N VAL A 1 1.84 -13.80 18.05
CA VAL A 1 3.20 -13.62 17.54
C VAL A 1 3.77 -14.99 17.21
N SER A 2 4.37 -15.13 16.05
CA SER A 2 5.18 -16.31 15.72
C SER A 2 6.52 -15.88 15.09
N MET A 3 7.52 -16.74 15.23
CA MET A 3 8.85 -16.55 14.67
C MET A 3 9.23 -17.82 13.90
N ASP A 4 9.65 -17.66 12.63
CA ASP A 4 9.96 -18.74 11.70
C ASP A 4 8.85 -19.84 11.62
N GLY A 5 7.59 -19.40 11.70
CA GLY A 5 6.41 -20.24 11.63
C GLY A 5 6.01 -20.93 12.97
N GLN A 6 6.79 -20.74 14.03
CA GLN A 6 6.50 -21.29 15.36
C GLN A 6 5.92 -20.22 16.28
N LEU A 7 4.92 -20.59 17.11
CA LEU A 7 4.38 -19.66 18.11
C LEU A 7 5.45 -19.32 19.15
N VAL A 8 5.60 -18.02 19.40
CA VAL A 8 6.47 -17.51 20.47
C VAL A 8 5.76 -17.70 21.81
N SER A 9 6.45 -18.26 22.82
CA SER A 9 5.90 -18.41 24.15
C SER A 9 5.56 -17.04 24.76
N ALA A 10 4.56 -17.01 25.64
CA ALA A 10 4.17 -15.78 26.34
C ALA A 10 5.30 -15.20 27.21
N ASP A 11 6.24 -16.03 27.64
CA ASP A 11 7.40 -15.62 28.44
C ASP A 11 8.56 -15.06 27.57
N ASP A 12 8.51 -15.30 26.26
CA ASP A 12 9.56 -14.89 25.31
C ASP A 12 9.28 -13.55 24.63
N TYR A 13 8.18 -12.90 24.95
CA TYR A 13 7.90 -11.54 24.50
C TYR A 13 7.13 -10.73 25.54
N SER A 14 7.23 -9.43 25.45
CA SER A 14 6.40 -8.49 26.21
C SER A 14 5.71 -7.51 25.27
N ARG A 15 4.57 -7.00 25.71
CA ARG A 15 3.81 -5.99 24.99
C ARG A 15 3.25 -4.96 25.96
N ASP A 16 3.42 -3.69 25.61
CA ASP A 16 2.74 -2.56 26.24
C ASP A 16 1.85 -1.80 25.27
N SER A 17 1.47 -0.56 25.57
CA SER A 17 0.64 0.27 24.70
C SER A 17 1.33 0.63 23.37
N ASP A 18 2.66 0.71 23.37
CA ASP A 18 3.43 1.36 22.32
C ASP A 18 4.42 0.39 21.64
N SER A 19 4.71 -0.73 22.27
CA SER A 19 5.76 -1.63 21.80
C SER A 19 5.44 -3.12 21.93
N LEU A 20 6.07 -3.89 21.06
CA LEU A 20 6.21 -5.35 21.14
C LEU A 20 7.71 -5.66 21.21
N THR A 21 8.16 -6.25 22.32
CA THR A 21 9.54 -6.71 22.48
C THR A 21 9.59 -8.22 22.45
N ILE A 22 10.33 -8.80 21.53
CA ILE A 22 10.58 -10.24 21.43
C ILE A 22 12.01 -10.50 21.90
N TYR A 23 12.16 -11.43 22.86
CA TYR A 23 13.46 -11.72 23.46
C TYR A 23 14.21 -12.78 22.67
N SER A 24 15.54 -12.72 22.74
CA SER A 24 16.43 -13.76 22.21
C SER A 24 16.19 -14.12 20.72
N VAL A 25 15.95 -13.12 19.90
CA VAL A 25 15.78 -13.32 18.46
C VAL A 25 17.13 -13.64 17.78
N PRO A 26 17.17 -14.57 16.80
CA PRO A 26 18.36 -14.78 15.98
C PRO A 26 18.64 -13.58 15.10
N GLU A 27 19.87 -13.49 14.58
CA GLU A 27 20.30 -12.41 13.68
C GLU A 27 19.42 -12.29 12.43
N LEU A 28 18.93 -13.43 11.92
CA LEU A 28 18.01 -13.51 10.79
C LEU A 28 16.80 -14.35 11.20
N CYS A 29 15.60 -13.78 11.12
CA CYS A 29 14.35 -14.47 11.41
C CYS A 29 13.17 -13.84 10.68
N THR A 30 12.08 -14.59 10.59
CA THR A 30 10.77 -14.11 10.12
C THR A 30 9.84 -13.93 11.30
N VAL A 31 9.43 -12.71 11.57
CA VAL A 31 8.43 -12.42 12.60
C VAL A 31 7.05 -12.26 11.96
N THR A 32 6.05 -12.97 12.47
CA THR A 32 4.66 -12.83 12.06
C THR A 32 3.82 -12.31 13.21
N THR A 33 3.12 -11.21 12.98
CA THR A 33 2.14 -10.66 13.92
C THR A 33 0.75 -10.69 13.28
N VAL A 34 -0.26 -10.96 14.09
CA VAL A 34 -1.67 -10.82 13.71
C VAL A 34 -2.28 -9.78 14.62
N VAL A 35 -2.72 -8.68 14.04
CA VAL A 35 -3.33 -7.56 14.76
C VAL A 35 -4.77 -7.35 14.32
N ARG A 36 -5.60 -6.84 15.22
CA ARG A 36 -6.96 -6.40 14.91
C ARG A 36 -7.04 -4.91 15.18
N ILE A 37 -7.37 -4.15 14.17
CA ILE A 37 -7.59 -2.70 14.25
C ILE A 37 -9.03 -2.37 13.86
N GLN A 38 -9.50 -1.17 14.20
CA GLN A 38 -10.85 -0.69 13.89
C GLN A 38 -10.76 0.62 13.09
N PRO A 39 -10.36 0.57 11.82
CA PRO A 39 -10.11 1.77 11.03
C PRO A 39 -11.36 2.62 10.80
N GLN A 40 -12.56 2.02 10.91
CA GLN A 40 -13.84 2.74 10.85
C GLN A 40 -14.07 3.67 12.05
N LEU A 41 -13.37 3.47 13.17
CA LEU A 41 -13.41 4.31 14.37
C LEU A 41 -12.21 5.25 14.49
N ASN A 42 -11.25 5.15 13.57
CA ASN A 42 -10.05 5.98 13.57
C ASN A 42 -10.41 7.40 13.10
N THR A 43 -10.34 8.37 14.00
CA THR A 43 -10.60 9.79 13.77
C THR A 43 -9.32 10.62 13.67
N THR A 44 -8.15 10.03 13.94
CA THR A 44 -6.87 10.72 13.87
C THR A 44 -6.41 10.96 12.44
N MET A 45 -6.95 10.18 11.49
CA MET A 45 -6.55 10.15 10.07
C MET A 45 -5.05 9.81 9.88
N MET A 46 -4.48 9.06 10.83
CA MET A 46 -3.15 8.45 10.74
C MET A 46 -3.29 6.94 10.67
N GLY A 47 -2.36 6.27 9.98
CA GLY A 47 -2.48 4.84 9.69
C GLY A 47 -3.62 4.53 8.71
N LEU A 48 -4.37 3.47 8.95
CA LEU A 48 -5.55 3.09 8.15
C LEU A 48 -6.83 3.69 8.77
N TYR A 49 -7.62 4.40 7.97
CA TYR A 49 -8.88 4.99 8.41
C TYR A 49 -9.94 4.94 7.31
N ARG A 50 -11.18 5.21 7.68
CA ARG A 50 -12.29 5.32 6.73
C ARG A 50 -12.57 6.79 6.39
N SER A 51 -12.43 7.12 5.10
CA SER A 51 -12.84 8.41 4.55
C SER A 51 -14.14 8.20 3.75
N ARG A 52 -15.26 8.62 4.30
CA ARG A 52 -16.61 8.41 3.72
C ARG A 52 -16.87 6.91 3.45
N THR A 53 -16.84 6.49 2.18
CA THR A 53 -17.14 5.12 1.74
C THR A 53 -15.91 4.28 1.46
N MET A 54 -14.71 4.86 1.49
CA MET A 54 -13.46 4.15 1.23
C MET A 54 -12.59 4.05 2.48
N TYR A 55 -11.75 3.03 2.53
CA TYR A 55 -10.60 2.96 3.43
C TYR A 55 -9.36 3.44 2.71
N CYS A 56 -8.54 4.22 3.40
CA CYS A 56 -7.27 4.70 2.90
C CYS A 56 -6.26 4.87 4.03
N THR A 57 -5.00 4.97 3.66
CA THR A 57 -3.89 5.14 4.62
C THR A 57 -3.31 6.54 4.55
N GLN A 58 -2.82 7.01 5.69
CA GLN A 58 -1.87 8.11 5.84
C GLN A 58 -0.75 7.64 6.75
N CYS A 59 0.42 7.40 6.19
CA CYS A 59 1.54 6.84 6.95
C CYS A 59 2.67 7.83 7.21
N GLU A 60 2.72 8.94 6.52
CA GLU A 60 3.74 9.98 6.74
C GLU A 60 3.34 10.86 7.94
N ALA A 61 4.21 11.07 8.93
CA ALA A 61 5.59 10.57 9.00
C ALA A 61 5.71 9.21 9.70
N GLU A 62 4.83 8.83 10.63
CA GLU A 62 4.93 7.66 11.53
C GLU A 62 3.59 6.93 11.70
N GLY A 63 2.73 6.94 10.67
CA GLY A 63 1.39 6.34 10.73
C GLY A 63 1.36 4.84 10.45
N PHE A 64 2.41 4.25 9.91
CA PHE A 64 2.41 2.81 9.63
C PHE A 64 2.34 1.98 10.91
N ARG A 65 2.93 2.45 12.00
CA ARG A 65 2.86 1.81 13.33
C ARG A 65 1.45 1.73 13.90
N ASP A 66 0.52 2.57 13.44
CA ASP A 66 -0.89 2.52 13.85
C ASP A 66 -1.65 1.39 13.13
N ILE A 67 -1.05 0.78 12.11
CA ILE A 67 -1.64 -0.35 11.37
C ILE A 67 -1.18 -1.67 11.95
N THR A 68 0.12 -1.81 12.21
CA THR A 68 0.73 -3.04 12.70
C THR A 68 2.05 -2.76 13.41
N TYR A 69 2.57 -3.75 14.14
CA TYR A 69 3.92 -3.70 14.69
C TYR A 69 4.95 -3.71 13.55
N TYR A 70 5.83 -2.72 13.55
CA TYR A 70 6.85 -2.55 12.53
C TYR A 70 7.99 -1.65 13.06
N LEU A 71 9.18 -1.79 12.48
CA LEU A 71 10.28 -0.85 12.69
C LEU A 71 10.05 0.41 11.83
N ASP A 72 9.06 1.20 12.24
CA ASP A 72 8.55 2.35 11.50
C ASP A 72 9.45 3.58 11.66
N ARG A 73 10.61 3.51 10.99
CA ARG A 73 11.66 4.53 10.96
C ARG A 73 12.08 4.77 9.51
N PRO A 74 12.47 6.00 9.13
CA PRO A 74 12.83 6.33 7.75
C PRO A 74 14.13 5.65 7.26
N ASP A 75 14.99 5.17 8.15
CA ASP A 75 16.22 4.43 7.83
C ASP A 75 15.99 2.92 7.65
N VAL A 76 14.80 2.41 7.98
CA VAL A 76 14.42 1.02 7.76
C VAL A 76 13.76 0.88 6.39
N MET A 77 14.53 0.40 5.44
CA MET A 77 14.15 0.26 4.03
C MET A 77 13.74 -1.19 3.72
N SER A 78 12.51 -1.40 3.27
CA SER A 78 11.96 -2.74 3.02
C SER A 78 11.22 -2.83 1.69
N GLU A 79 11.19 -4.02 1.11
CA GLU A 79 10.28 -4.41 0.04
C GLU A 79 8.91 -4.73 0.64
N PHE A 80 7.84 -4.38 -0.07
CA PHE A 80 6.48 -4.61 0.40
C PHE A 80 5.73 -5.54 -0.55
N THR A 81 5.15 -6.59 0.01
CA THR A 81 4.11 -7.38 -0.67
C THR A 81 2.83 -7.26 0.14
N THR A 82 1.81 -6.68 -0.47
CA THR A 82 0.54 -6.36 0.20
C THR A 82 -0.61 -7.13 -0.44
N LYS A 83 -1.25 -8.01 0.32
CA LYS A 83 -2.48 -8.67 -0.11
C LYS A 83 -3.68 -8.03 0.58
N VAL A 84 -4.51 -7.35 -0.19
CA VAL A 84 -5.76 -6.73 0.28
C VAL A 84 -6.92 -7.66 -0.03
N ILE A 85 -7.75 -7.94 0.97
CA ILE A 85 -8.96 -8.78 0.82
C ILE A 85 -10.15 -7.99 1.35
N ALA A 86 -11.22 -7.88 0.55
CA ALA A 86 -12.43 -7.20 0.96
C ALA A 86 -13.68 -7.78 0.30
N GLU A 87 -14.84 -7.33 0.73
CA GLU A 87 -16.13 -7.59 0.08
C GLU A 87 -16.16 -6.93 -1.30
N LYS A 88 -16.32 -7.71 -2.36
CA LYS A 88 -16.23 -7.22 -3.75
C LYS A 88 -17.32 -6.20 -4.09
N ALA A 89 -18.54 -6.42 -3.58
CA ALA A 89 -19.66 -5.52 -3.86
C ALA A 89 -19.47 -4.13 -3.22
N THR A 90 -18.85 -4.07 -2.05
CA THR A 90 -18.65 -2.82 -1.29
C THR A 90 -17.35 -2.12 -1.65
N TYR A 91 -16.29 -2.89 -1.90
CA TYR A 91 -14.93 -2.41 -2.16
C TYR A 91 -14.38 -3.03 -3.44
N PRO A 92 -14.92 -2.70 -4.62
CA PRO A 92 -14.48 -3.29 -5.89
C PRO A 92 -13.05 -2.88 -6.30
N VAL A 93 -12.54 -1.78 -5.77
CA VAL A 93 -11.18 -1.28 -6.02
C VAL A 93 -10.31 -1.53 -4.80
N LEU A 94 -9.17 -2.23 -4.98
CA LEU A 94 -8.18 -2.53 -3.95
C LEU A 94 -6.79 -2.15 -4.47
N LEU A 95 -6.20 -1.09 -3.91
CA LEU A 95 -4.92 -0.53 -4.37
C LEU A 95 -3.87 -0.60 -3.26
N SER A 96 -2.61 -0.75 -3.66
CA SER A 96 -1.43 -0.58 -2.83
C SER A 96 -0.22 -0.22 -3.68
N ASN A 97 0.96 -0.03 -3.06
CA ASN A 97 2.20 0.27 -3.76
C ASN A 97 2.65 -0.88 -4.67
N GLY A 98 3.36 -0.53 -5.73
CA GLY A 98 4.01 -1.48 -6.64
C GLY A 98 3.14 -1.94 -7.80
N ASN A 99 3.45 -3.10 -8.36
CA ASN A 99 2.70 -3.73 -9.43
C ASN A 99 1.70 -4.77 -8.88
N PRO A 100 0.50 -4.91 -9.45
CA PRO A 100 -0.41 -5.99 -9.10
C PRO A 100 0.12 -7.31 -9.66
N ILE A 101 0.37 -8.28 -8.79
CA ILE A 101 0.95 -9.58 -9.19
C ILE A 101 -0.05 -10.72 -9.16
N GLN A 102 -1.15 -10.59 -8.42
CA GLN A 102 -2.19 -11.60 -8.33
C GLN A 102 -3.52 -10.97 -7.93
N SER A 103 -4.61 -11.45 -8.49
CA SER A 103 -5.97 -11.10 -8.07
C SER A 103 -6.92 -12.27 -8.26
N GLY A 104 -8.07 -12.24 -7.61
CA GLY A 104 -9.07 -13.29 -7.76
C GLY A 104 -10.25 -13.14 -6.82
N ASP A 105 -11.28 -13.92 -7.09
CA ASP A 105 -12.45 -14.02 -6.24
C ASP A 105 -12.23 -15.07 -5.15
N LEU A 106 -12.85 -14.86 -4.01
CA LEU A 106 -12.84 -15.75 -2.84
C LEU A 106 -14.29 -16.07 -2.44
N ASP A 107 -14.43 -17.13 -1.64
CA ASP A 107 -15.73 -17.49 -1.09
C ASP A 107 -16.35 -16.36 -0.26
N GLY A 108 -17.68 -16.36 -0.15
CA GLY A 108 -18.43 -15.37 0.63
C GLY A 108 -18.48 -13.98 0.00
N GLY A 109 -18.37 -13.87 -1.33
CA GLY A 109 -18.47 -12.60 -2.04
C GLY A 109 -17.28 -11.67 -1.88
N LYS A 110 -16.15 -12.19 -1.42
CA LYS A 110 -14.90 -11.47 -1.28
C LYS A 110 -14.03 -11.59 -2.53
N HIS A 111 -13.08 -10.68 -2.64
CA HIS A 111 -12.02 -10.74 -3.63
C HIS A 111 -10.70 -10.25 -3.02
N PHE A 112 -9.63 -10.44 -3.77
CA PHE A 112 -8.32 -9.95 -3.35
C PHE A 112 -7.50 -9.42 -4.52
N VAL A 113 -6.57 -8.53 -4.19
CA VAL A 113 -5.44 -8.14 -5.05
C VAL A 113 -4.18 -8.22 -4.21
N THR A 114 -3.14 -8.81 -4.77
CA THR A 114 -1.78 -8.82 -4.20
C THR A 114 -0.90 -7.88 -5.02
N TRP A 115 -0.30 -6.94 -4.34
CA TRP A 115 0.63 -5.94 -4.87
C TRP A 115 2.04 -6.28 -4.43
N HIS A 116 3.02 -6.05 -5.28
CA HIS A 116 4.43 -6.18 -4.94
C HIS A 116 5.19 -4.95 -5.40
N ASP A 117 5.86 -4.31 -4.46
CA ASP A 117 6.76 -3.21 -4.72
C ASP A 117 8.19 -3.68 -4.45
N PRO A 118 8.98 -3.95 -5.50
CA PRO A 118 10.33 -4.50 -5.38
C PRO A 118 11.38 -3.46 -4.94
N PHE A 119 11.00 -2.18 -4.91
CA PHE A 119 11.90 -1.11 -4.54
C PHE A 119 11.83 -0.85 -3.05
N LYS A 120 12.95 -1.02 -2.35
CA LYS A 120 13.02 -0.77 -0.91
C LYS A 120 12.64 0.66 -0.59
N LYS A 121 11.70 0.81 0.32
CA LYS A 121 11.21 2.11 0.80
C LYS A 121 10.97 2.08 2.31
N PRO A 122 11.00 3.23 2.99
CA PRO A 122 10.54 3.34 4.36
C PRO A 122 9.01 3.19 4.45
N ALA A 123 8.51 2.74 5.59
CA ALA A 123 7.10 2.45 5.79
C ALA A 123 6.18 3.69 5.67
N TYR A 124 6.69 4.90 5.84
CA TYR A 124 5.88 6.12 5.68
C TYR A 124 5.36 6.32 4.24
N LEU A 125 5.97 5.66 3.24
CA LEU A 125 5.50 5.66 1.84
C LEU A 125 4.47 4.55 1.55
N PHE A 126 4.14 3.73 2.52
CA PHE A 126 3.11 2.69 2.34
C PHE A 126 1.75 3.33 2.07
N ALA A 127 1.04 2.81 1.06
CA ALA A 127 -0.30 3.22 0.72
C ALA A 127 -1.22 2.01 0.50
N LEU A 128 -2.47 2.13 0.96
CA LEU A 128 -3.55 1.19 0.72
C LEU A 128 -4.85 1.97 0.51
N VAL A 129 -5.61 1.60 -0.51
CA VAL A 129 -6.96 2.12 -0.74
C VAL A 129 -7.91 0.96 -1.02
N ALA A 130 -9.08 0.98 -0.39
CA ALA A 130 -10.18 0.06 -0.70
C ALA A 130 -11.50 0.85 -0.78
N GLY A 131 -12.16 0.82 -1.93
CA GLY A 131 -13.37 1.63 -2.12
C GLY A 131 -14.11 1.38 -3.41
N THR A 132 -15.18 2.15 -3.61
CA THR A 132 -15.89 2.27 -4.88
C THR A 132 -15.43 3.55 -5.56
N LEU A 133 -14.61 3.40 -6.59
CA LEU A 133 -13.99 4.51 -7.31
C LEU A 133 -14.16 4.33 -8.81
N ALA A 134 -14.36 5.43 -9.53
CA ALA A 134 -14.21 5.47 -10.97
C ALA A 134 -12.73 5.50 -11.35
N VAL A 135 -12.40 5.00 -12.53
CA VAL A 135 -11.04 4.99 -13.05
C VAL A 135 -10.98 5.66 -14.42
N VAL A 136 -9.97 6.49 -14.62
CA VAL A 136 -9.58 7.01 -15.94
C VAL A 136 -8.22 6.42 -16.28
N GLU A 137 -8.14 5.79 -17.44
CA GLU A 137 -6.94 5.06 -17.88
C GLU A 137 -6.29 5.75 -19.08
N ASP A 138 -4.97 5.66 -19.14
CA ASP A 138 -4.14 6.06 -20.27
C ASP A 138 -2.81 5.28 -20.20
N SER A 139 -1.88 5.57 -21.08
CA SER A 139 -0.54 4.99 -21.07
C SER A 139 0.52 6.05 -21.36
N PHE A 140 1.75 5.74 -20.92
CA PHE A 140 2.94 6.51 -21.24
C PHE A 140 4.01 5.55 -21.73
N THR A 141 4.61 5.83 -22.90
CA THR A 141 5.74 5.05 -23.42
C THR A 141 7.03 5.75 -23.01
N THR A 142 7.87 5.04 -22.27
CA THR A 142 9.16 5.56 -21.80
C THR A 142 10.17 5.72 -22.94
N MET A 143 11.26 6.44 -22.69
CA MET A 143 12.33 6.65 -23.69
C MET A 143 12.98 5.33 -24.16
N SER A 144 12.97 4.25 -23.33
CA SER A 144 13.41 2.91 -23.74
C SER A 144 12.37 2.10 -24.51
N GLY A 145 11.13 2.64 -24.66
CA GLY A 145 10.03 1.98 -25.35
C GLY A 145 9.16 1.08 -24.48
N ARG A 146 9.25 1.16 -23.15
CA ARG A 146 8.39 0.43 -22.21
C ARG A 146 7.07 1.17 -22.00
N ASP A 147 5.95 0.46 -22.10
CA ASP A 147 4.62 1.04 -21.86
C ASP A 147 4.25 0.96 -20.37
N ILE A 148 3.95 2.11 -19.79
CA ILE A 148 3.47 2.27 -18.42
C ILE A 148 1.98 2.53 -18.45
N ARG A 149 1.21 1.72 -17.71
CA ARG A 149 -0.23 1.94 -17.54
C ARG A 149 -0.46 3.06 -16.52
N LEU A 150 -1.23 4.07 -16.91
CA LEU A 150 -1.61 5.19 -16.05
C LEU A 150 -3.07 5.05 -15.65
N GLN A 151 -3.35 5.11 -14.35
CA GLN A 151 -4.70 5.04 -13.82
C GLN A 151 -4.93 6.15 -12.79
N ILE A 152 -6.02 6.88 -12.92
CA ILE A 152 -6.44 7.88 -11.93
C ILE A 152 -7.77 7.41 -11.33
N PHE A 153 -7.76 7.08 -10.05
CA PHE A 153 -8.94 6.64 -9.31
C PHE A 153 -9.53 7.81 -8.55
N VAL A 154 -10.82 8.08 -8.76
CA VAL A 154 -11.54 9.23 -8.17
C VAL A 154 -12.97 8.85 -7.78
N GLU A 155 -13.61 9.66 -6.94
CA GLU A 155 -15.07 9.62 -6.82
C GLU A 155 -15.71 10.13 -8.13
N ASP A 156 -16.87 9.61 -8.52
CA ASP A 156 -17.54 9.95 -9.80
C ASP A 156 -17.69 11.46 -10.04
N LYS A 157 -17.90 12.23 -8.99
CA LYS A 157 -18.03 13.69 -9.05
C LYS A 157 -16.78 14.44 -9.50
N ASP A 158 -15.61 13.76 -9.47
CA ASP A 158 -14.31 14.36 -9.77
C ASP A 158 -13.73 13.89 -11.13
N LEU A 159 -14.49 13.14 -11.92
CA LEU A 159 -14.08 12.63 -13.23
C LEU A 159 -13.70 13.75 -14.21
N ASP A 160 -14.36 14.90 -14.14
CA ASP A 160 -14.09 16.06 -15.00
C ASP A 160 -12.70 16.68 -14.78
N LYS A 161 -12.08 16.42 -13.63
CA LYS A 161 -10.73 16.89 -13.28
C LYS A 161 -9.62 16.00 -13.82
N CYS A 162 -9.91 14.73 -14.10
CA CYS A 162 -8.93 13.74 -14.52
C CYS A 162 -8.18 14.08 -15.80
N PRO A 163 -8.77 14.71 -16.85
CA PRO A 163 -8.02 15.08 -18.06
C PRO A 163 -6.85 16.02 -17.79
N HIS A 164 -6.97 16.94 -16.84
CA HIS A 164 -5.86 17.80 -16.43
C HIS A 164 -4.80 17.01 -15.68
N ALA A 165 -5.20 16.20 -14.70
CA ALA A 165 -4.29 15.38 -13.90
C ALA A 165 -3.48 14.42 -14.79
N MET A 166 -4.14 13.75 -15.75
CA MET A 166 -3.48 12.82 -16.68
C MET A 166 -2.45 13.51 -17.57
N ARG A 167 -2.78 14.68 -18.12
CA ARG A 167 -1.81 15.47 -18.90
C ARG A 167 -0.61 15.91 -18.05
N SER A 168 -0.85 16.34 -16.81
CA SER A 168 0.21 16.75 -15.89
C SER A 168 1.12 15.59 -15.54
N LEU A 169 0.55 14.40 -15.27
CA LEU A 169 1.31 13.18 -15.00
C LEU A 169 2.24 12.83 -16.17
N LYS A 170 1.70 12.73 -17.39
CA LYS A 170 2.50 12.44 -18.59
C LYS A 170 3.62 13.47 -18.82
N HIS A 171 3.32 14.75 -18.62
CA HIS A 171 4.31 15.80 -18.75
C HIS A 171 5.41 15.69 -17.69
N SER A 172 5.07 15.33 -16.46
CA SER A 172 6.04 15.11 -15.39
C SER A 172 6.95 13.92 -15.68
N MET A 173 6.40 12.80 -16.16
CA MET A 173 7.19 11.63 -16.56
C MET A 173 8.16 11.97 -17.70
N GLN A 174 7.68 12.64 -18.74
CA GLN A 174 8.53 13.10 -19.83
C GLN A 174 9.63 14.06 -19.35
N TRP A 175 9.29 14.98 -18.44
CA TRP A 175 10.26 15.93 -17.89
C TRP A 175 11.36 15.23 -17.08
N ASP A 176 11.03 14.20 -16.29
CA ASP A 176 12.01 13.40 -15.53
C ASP A 176 12.97 12.67 -16.48
N GLU A 177 12.47 12.10 -17.57
CA GLU A 177 13.30 11.47 -18.59
C GLU A 177 14.24 12.48 -19.28
N GLU A 178 13.72 13.63 -19.69
CA GLU A 178 14.49 14.67 -20.39
C GLU A 178 15.55 15.34 -19.49
N LYS A 179 15.26 15.55 -18.20
CA LYS A 179 16.13 16.29 -17.28
C LYS A 179 17.09 15.41 -16.52
N TYR A 180 16.65 14.22 -16.11
CA TYR A 180 17.42 13.35 -15.24
C TYR A 180 17.80 12.01 -15.89
N GLY A 181 17.29 11.73 -17.10
CA GLY A 181 17.47 10.43 -17.74
C GLY A 181 16.85 9.29 -16.90
N ARG A 182 15.78 9.58 -16.19
CA ARG A 182 15.10 8.63 -15.27
C ARG A 182 13.75 8.24 -15.81
N GLU A 183 13.61 6.98 -16.16
CA GLU A 183 12.30 6.39 -16.47
C GLU A 183 11.58 5.98 -15.20
N TYR A 184 10.25 5.96 -15.26
CA TYR A 184 9.43 5.37 -14.21
C TYR A 184 9.65 3.86 -14.16
N ASP A 185 9.92 3.32 -12.99
CA ASP A 185 10.46 1.94 -12.81
C ASP A 185 9.38 0.87 -12.60
N LEU A 186 8.14 1.22 -12.26
CA LEU A 186 7.01 0.29 -12.20
C LEU A 186 6.26 0.22 -13.54
N ASP A 187 5.35 -0.76 -13.69
CA ASP A 187 4.55 -0.95 -14.90
C ASP A 187 3.19 -0.23 -14.84
N ILE A 188 2.85 0.30 -13.68
CA ILE A 188 1.61 1.03 -13.44
C ILE A 188 1.88 2.23 -12.55
N PHE A 189 1.24 3.35 -12.86
CA PHE A 189 1.13 4.54 -12.00
C PHE A 189 -0.34 4.77 -11.64
N MET A 190 -0.62 4.98 -10.34
CA MET A 190 -1.98 5.22 -9.84
C MET A 190 -2.06 6.49 -9.00
#